data_9ed6f9b73f798ccb2eddfbb963a1df78
#
_entry.id   9ed6f9b73f798ccb2eddfbb963a1df78
#
_cell.length_a   1.000
_cell.length_b   1.000
_cell.length_c   1.000
_cell.angle_alpha   90.00
_cell.angle_beta   90.00
_cell.angle_gamma   90.00
#
_symmetry.space_group_name_H-M   'P 1'
#
loop_
_entity.id
_entity.type
_entity.pdbx_description
1 polymer ?
#
loop_
_entity_poly.entity_id
_entity_poly.type
_entity_poly.pdbx_seq_one_letter_code
_entity_poly.pdbx_strand_id
1 'polypeptide(L)'
;MEGVSDQDHGTDRTEHVKVETQEDKKIRITMLGISGSGKTSFLSGVYQTMIMDSFHGLSLVPSIDSGNSYQQIGQIADIALINRKDFDFADGTLETTIFPLTLQNRGKEICRFDFTDYAGGDVLNILNARGDMSSGAKALKNQLLGSDAVLVFADATVLCQGKNVVEWQQMTGATKINPLFNLLNREMGDRPLTVLFVLTKTDDERIPKEMKRNNFAVLSERAVQTFGMIYQMVQNHVQDGWSFGVIPVSAIGEGNYCLNSTCDSEGKLIMRPVIKEGHAPQPYNIETALVYAVACILSQWKEEVNREKESLTQRLIEEGRNNTIIGNLFSQWKKRPRPEEKVTGILNEIEEKNREIMTLSEQMNDLVEQAGIRQRIQRYRDHLDESGGISG
;
A
#
# COMPACT_ATOMS: atom_id res chain seq x y z
N MET A 1 -50.37 -2.29 50.30
CA MET A 1 -51.36 -2.50 49.23
C MET A 1 -50.82 -1.83 47.98
N GLU A 2 -50.77 -2.63 46.88
CA GLU A 2 -50.51 -2.28 45.50
C GLU A 2 -49.01 -1.97 45.22
N GLY A 3 -48.17 -2.76 44.64
CA GLY A 3 -48.37 -3.76 43.58
C GLY A 3 -48.11 -3.10 42.22
N VAL A 4 -46.82 -2.79 41.85
CA VAL A 4 -46.43 -2.40 40.48
C VAL A 4 -45.48 -3.43 39.95
N SER A 5 -45.94 -4.15 38.94
CA SER A 5 -45.20 -5.15 38.17
C SER A 5 -44.23 -4.48 37.19
N ASP A 6 -42.94 -4.76 37.34
CA ASP A 6 -41.95 -4.48 36.32
C ASP A 6 -42.11 -5.45 35.15
N GLN A 7 -42.48 -4.92 33.99
CA GLN A 7 -42.41 -5.60 32.71
C GLN A 7 -41.02 -5.39 32.14
N ASP A 8 -40.26 -6.46 32.18
CA ASP A 8 -38.94 -6.61 31.53
C ASP A 8 -39.15 -6.68 30.00
N HIS A 9 -38.90 -5.57 29.29
CA HIS A 9 -38.79 -5.53 27.83
C HIS A 9 -37.39 -5.89 27.42
N GLY A 10 -37.14 -7.20 27.27
CA GLY A 10 -35.98 -7.72 26.59
C GLY A 10 -35.92 -7.20 25.13
N THR A 11 -35.16 -6.14 24.89
CA THR A 11 -34.78 -5.71 23.54
C THR A 11 -33.72 -6.69 23.01
N ASP A 12 -34.20 -7.62 22.20
CA ASP A 12 -33.36 -8.46 21.36
C ASP A 12 -32.60 -7.56 20.36
N ARG A 13 -31.36 -7.17 20.72
CA ARG A 13 -30.42 -6.51 19.81
C ARG A 13 -29.76 -7.60 18.97
N THR A 14 -30.40 -8.02 17.91
CA THR A 14 -29.71 -8.66 16.80
C THR A 14 -28.80 -7.61 16.18
N GLU A 15 -27.54 -7.62 16.58
CA GLU A 15 -26.48 -6.93 15.84
C GLU A 15 -26.42 -7.55 14.43
N HIS A 16 -27.02 -6.86 13.46
CA HIS A 16 -26.77 -7.14 12.06
C HIS A 16 -25.31 -6.80 11.79
N VAL A 17 -24.45 -7.81 11.84
CA VAL A 17 -23.10 -7.73 11.27
C VAL A 17 -23.33 -7.42 9.78
N LYS A 18 -23.11 -6.18 9.37
CA LYS A 18 -23.02 -5.82 7.96
C LYS A 18 -21.88 -6.63 7.39
N VAL A 19 -22.19 -7.60 6.56
CA VAL A 19 -21.21 -8.23 5.68
C VAL A 19 -20.77 -7.13 4.72
N GLU A 20 -19.52 -6.66 4.86
CA GLU A 20 -18.94 -5.73 3.90
C GLU A 20 -18.93 -6.44 2.54
N THR A 21 -19.65 -5.87 1.59
CA THR A 21 -19.61 -6.35 0.20
C THR A 21 -18.25 -5.94 -0.40
N GLN A 22 -17.77 -6.63 -1.42
CA GLN A 22 -16.50 -6.34 -2.08
C GLN A 22 -16.44 -4.90 -2.63
N GLU A 23 -17.58 -4.30 -2.95
CA GLU A 23 -17.71 -2.90 -3.35
C GLU A 23 -17.35 -1.92 -2.23
N ASP A 24 -17.44 -2.34 -0.95
CA ASP A 24 -17.08 -1.55 0.22
C ASP A 24 -15.62 -1.74 0.65
N LYS A 25 -14.91 -2.75 0.10
CA LYS A 25 -13.54 -3.08 0.47
C LYS A 25 -12.57 -2.03 -0.09
N LYS A 26 -11.92 -1.30 0.82
CA LYS A 26 -11.02 -0.19 0.50
C LYS A 26 -9.57 -0.56 0.78
N ILE A 27 -8.70 -0.35 -0.21
CA ILE A 27 -7.26 -0.57 -0.07
C ILE A 27 -6.65 0.55 0.78
N ARG A 28 -5.72 0.22 1.66
CA ARG A 28 -4.98 1.19 2.49
C ARG A 28 -3.50 1.14 2.15
N ILE A 29 -2.98 2.27 1.66
CA ILE A 29 -1.57 2.41 1.28
C ILE A 29 -0.94 3.46 2.18
N THR A 30 0.09 3.08 2.94
CA THR A 30 0.83 3.99 3.82
C THR A 30 2.23 4.24 3.28
N MET A 31 2.62 5.52 3.17
CA MET A 31 3.96 5.93 2.82
C MET A 31 4.84 6.01 4.06
N LEU A 32 6.00 5.37 4.09
CA LEU A 32 6.93 5.36 5.21
C LEU A 32 8.31 5.86 4.77
N GLY A 33 8.87 6.84 5.46
CA GLY A 33 10.18 7.41 5.16
C GLY A 33 10.45 8.67 5.98
N ILE A 34 11.71 9.02 6.18
CA ILE A 34 12.10 10.24 6.91
C ILE A 34 11.73 11.51 6.12
N SER A 35 11.81 12.66 6.76
CA SER A 35 11.69 13.96 6.07
C SER A 35 12.75 14.05 4.96
N GLY A 36 12.35 14.59 3.81
CA GLY A 36 13.22 14.70 2.63
C GLY A 36 13.42 13.43 1.82
N SER A 37 12.82 12.29 2.21
CA SER A 37 12.89 11.04 1.43
C SER A 37 12.10 11.05 0.12
N GLY A 38 11.35 12.12 -0.19
CA GLY A 38 10.64 12.29 -1.45
C GLY A 38 9.18 11.85 -1.45
N LYS A 39 8.54 11.58 -0.30
CA LYS A 39 7.12 11.20 -0.21
C LYS A 39 6.19 12.23 -0.85
N THR A 40 6.30 13.49 -0.44
CA THR A 40 5.49 14.59 -0.97
C THR A 40 5.73 14.82 -2.47
N SER A 41 6.99 14.71 -2.91
CA SER A 41 7.32 14.79 -4.35
C SER A 41 6.73 13.61 -5.13
N PHE A 42 6.67 12.43 -4.55
CA PHE A 42 5.99 11.28 -5.14
C PHE A 42 4.50 11.55 -5.32
N LEU A 43 3.80 12.08 -4.29
CA LEU A 43 2.39 12.49 -4.41
C LEU A 43 2.17 13.53 -5.51
N SER A 44 3.06 14.52 -5.61
CA SER A 44 3.04 15.48 -6.71
C SER A 44 3.15 14.81 -8.08
N GLY A 45 4.03 13.81 -8.21
CA GLY A 45 4.16 13.00 -9.43
C GLY A 45 2.89 12.19 -9.74
N VAL A 46 2.28 11.54 -8.72
CA VAL A 46 1.00 10.85 -8.86
C VAL A 46 -0.08 11.79 -9.38
N TYR A 47 -0.17 13.00 -8.81
CA TYR A 47 -1.12 14.02 -9.26
C TYR A 47 -0.92 14.34 -10.74
N GLN A 48 0.32 14.59 -11.15
CA GLN A 48 0.62 14.96 -12.54
C GLN A 48 0.33 13.84 -13.53
N THR A 49 0.68 12.59 -13.20
CA THR A 49 0.61 11.47 -14.15
C THR A 49 -0.74 10.77 -14.17
N MET A 50 -1.53 10.84 -13.10
CA MET A 50 -2.75 10.04 -12.98
C MET A 50 -4.01 10.84 -12.63
N ILE A 51 -3.88 12.07 -12.10
CA ILE A 51 -5.05 12.92 -11.79
C ILE A 51 -5.24 13.97 -12.88
N MET A 52 -4.16 14.68 -13.28
CA MET A 52 -4.22 15.68 -14.35
C MET A 52 -4.19 15.07 -15.75
N ASP A 53 -3.58 13.89 -15.88
CA ASP A 53 -3.49 13.12 -17.11
C ASP A 53 -3.95 11.68 -16.86
N SER A 54 -3.87 10.81 -17.85
CA SER A 54 -4.14 9.39 -17.71
C SER A 54 -2.95 8.57 -18.16
N PHE A 55 -2.52 7.65 -17.29
CA PHE A 55 -1.45 6.72 -17.63
C PHE A 55 -2.04 5.49 -18.33
N HIS A 56 -1.89 5.42 -19.65
CA HIS A 56 -2.43 4.33 -20.48
C HIS A 56 -3.93 4.02 -20.25
N GLY A 57 -4.71 5.06 -19.96
CA GLY A 57 -6.15 4.94 -19.65
C GLY A 57 -6.45 4.76 -18.15
N LEU A 58 -5.44 4.55 -17.31
CA LEU A 58 -5.57 4.58 -15.86
C LEU A 58 -5.57 6.01 -15.37
N SER A 59 -6.53 6.36 -14.52
CA SER A 59 -6.63 7.67 -13.89
C SER A 59 -7.05 7.54 -12.43
N LEU A 60 -6.70 8.53 -11.64
CA LEU A 60 -7.14 8.67 -10.26
C LEU A 60 -8.15 9.79 -10.15
N VAL A 61 -9.23 9.52 -9.45
CA VAL A 61 -10.24 10.52 -9.12
C VAL A 61 -10.47 10.53 -7.61
N PRO A 62 -10.93 11.67 -7.05
CA PRO A 62 -11.36 11.70 -5.65
C PRO A 62 -12.48 10.70 -5.39
N SER A 63 -12.41 9.97 -4.29
CA SER A 63 -13.54 9.17 -3.85
C SER A 63 -14.66 10.07 -3.36
N ILE A 64 -15.87 9.89 -3.90
CA ILE A 64 -17.04 10.76 -3.66
C ILE A 64 -17.56 10.65 -2.21
N ASP A 65 -17.24 9.56 -1.53
CA ASP A 65 -17.81 9.21 -0.22
C ASP A 65 -17.26 10.04 0.96
N SER A 66 -16.20 10.83 0.75
CA SER A 66 -15.65 11.69 1.80
C SER A 66 -15.96 13.16 1.49
N GLY A 67 -16.78 13.81 2.32
CA GLY A 67 -17.15 15.22 2.16
C GLY A 67 -15.98 16.21 2.05
N ASN A 68 -14.74 15.77 2.33
CA ASN A 68 -13.50 16.55 2.27
C ASN A 68 -12.60 16.22 1.06
N SER A 69 -12.99 15.32 0.15
CA SER A 69 -12.15 14.84 -0.96
C SER A 69 -11.65 15.97 -1.85
N TYR A 70 -12.50 16.94 -2.16
CA TYR A 70 -12.10 18.08 -3.01
C TYR A 70 -11.09 19.00 -2.35
N GLN A 71 -11.19 19.21 -1.02
CA GLN A 71 -10.20 20.01 -0.28
C GLN A 71 -8.83 19.30 -0.24
N GLN A 72 -8.82 17.99 -0.05
CA GLN A 72 -7.59 17.18 -0.02
C GLN A 72 -6.91 17.14 -1.40
N ILE A 73 -7.69 17.08 -2.48
CA ILE A 73 -7.14 17.18 -3.84
C ILE A 73 -6.61 18.57 -4.13
N GLY A 74 -7.29 19.62 -3.64
CA GLY A 74 -6.73 20.96 -3.66
C GLY A 74 -5.34 21.01 -3.02
N GLN A 75 -5.16 20.37 -1.87
CA GLN A 75 -3.84 20.28 -1.20
C GLN A 75 -2.79 19.54 -2.04
N ILE A 76 -3.15 18.41 -2.68
CA ILE A 76 -2.22 17.69 -3.59
C ILE A 76 -1.92 18.57 -4.81
N ALA A 77 -2.91 19.26 -5.35
CA ALA A 77 -2.74 20.18 -6.46
C ALA A 77 -1.83 21.35 -6.10
N ASP A 78 -1.99 21.92 -4.90
CA ASP A 78 -1.12 22.97 -4.39
C ASP A 78 0.32 22.48 -4.25
N ILE A 79 0.54 21.27 -3.72
CA ILE A 79 1.86 20.61 -3.66
C ILE A 79 2.44 20.44 -5.07
N ALA A 80 1.63 20.03 -6.04
CA ALA A 80 2.07 19.86 -7.42
C ALA A 80 2.37 21.21 -8.10
N LEU A 81 1.64 22.28 -7.76
CA LEU A 81 1.83 23.62 -8.28
C LEU A 81 3.04 24.34 -7.67
N ILE A 82 3.32 24.12 -6.38
CA ILE A 82 4.55 24.57 -5.73
C ILE A 82 5.77 24.04 -6.50
N ASN A 83 5.73 22.82 -6.94
CA ASN A 83 6.75 22.23 -7.81
C ASN A 83 6.85 22.89 -9.21
N ARG A 84 5.94 23.77 -9.63
CA ARG A 84 5.98 24.42 -10.96
C ARG A 84 6.52 25.84 -10.98
N LYS A 85 6.42 26.61 -9.90
CA LYS A 85 6.71 28.06 -9.98
C LYS A 85 8.00 28.51 -9.30
N ASP A 86 8.33 28.06 -8.12
CA ASP A 86 9.48 28.58 -7.36
C ASP A 86 10.17 27.52 -6.50
N PHE A 87 9.89 26.24 -6.71
CA PHE A 87 10.53 25.09 -6.03
C PHE A 87 11.03 25.35 -4.60
N ASP A 88 10.24 25.97 -3.78
CA ASP A 88 10.34 25.76 -2.38
C ASP A 88 9.73 24.37 -2.11
N PHE A 89 10.62 23.36 -2.07
CA PHE A 89 10.20 22.05 -1.58
C PHE A 89 9.52 22.27 -0.25
N ALA A 90 8.26 21.84 -0.18
CA ALA A 90 7.46 21.98 1.01
C ALA A 90 8.29 21.55 2.23
N ASP A 91 8.38 22.42 3.23
CA ASP A 91 8.83 22.04 4.55
C ASP A 91 8.06 20.77 4.90
N GLY A 92 8.77 19.77 5.47
CA GLY A 92 8.22 18.42 5.61
C GLY A 92 6.79 18.40 6.17
N THR A 93 6.02 17.42 5.80
CA THR A 93 4.63 17.21 6.22
C THR A 93 4.50 17.35 7.73
N LEU A 94 3.70 18.31 8.19
CA LEU A 94 3.52 18.62 9.60
C LEU A 94 2.42 17.77 10.25
N GLU A 95 1.44 17.34 9.46
CA GLU A 95 0.28 16.58 9.92
C GLU A 95 0.04 15.35 9.05
N THR A 96 -0.47 14.28 9.65
CA THR A 96 -0.87 13.07 8.91
C THR A 96 -2.11 13.38 8.08
N THR A 97 -2.03 13.17 6.77
CA THR A 97 -3.11 13.41 5.82
C THR A 97 -3.46 12.12 5.08
N ILE A 98 -4.76 11.85 4.94
CA ILE A 98 -5.30 10.72 4.19
C ILE A 98 -5.95 11.25 2.93
N PHE A 99 -5.58 10.71 1.78
CA PHE A 99 -6.12 11.05 0.46
C PHE A 99 -6.97 9.88 -0.05
N PRO A 100 -8.31 9.97 0.03
CA PRO A 100 -9.22 8.96 -0.50
C PRO A 100 -9.33 9.11 -2.01
N LEU A 101 -8.88 8.10 -2.73
CA LEU A 101 -8.80 8.08 -4.19
C LEU A 101 -9.48 6.84 -4.77
N THR A 102 -9.99 6.96 -5.98
CA THR A 102 -10.52 5.87 -6.78
C THR A 102 -9.68 5.70 -8.04
N LEU A 103 -9.13 4.50 -8.23
CA LEU A 103 -8.44 4.13 -9.47
C LEU A 103 -9.48 3.69 -10.49
N GLN A 104 -9.39 4.28 -11.68
CA GLN A 104 -10.27 3.99 -12.80
C GLN A 104 -9.47 3.58 -14.03
N ASN A 105 -10.06 2.72 -14.87
CA ASN A 105 -9.59 2.45 -16.22
C ASN A 105 -10.65 2.95 -17.20
N ARG A 106 -10.32 3.98 -18.00
CA ARG A 106 -11.20 4.62 -18.98
C ARG A 106 -12.58 4.97 -18.40
N GLY A 107 -12.59 5.48 -17.15
CA GLY A 107 -13.78 5.86 -16.41
C GLY A 107 -14.51 4.71 -15.69
N LYS A 108 -14.09 3.44 -15.85
CA LYS A 108 -14.60 2.30 -15.07
C LYS A 108 -13.78 2.19 -13.78
N GLU A 109 -14.45 2.18 -12.63
CA GLU A 109 -13.82 1.98 -11.32
C GLU A 109 -13.14 0.60 -11.26
N ILE A 110 -11.89 0.58 -10.80
CA ILE A 110 -11.14 -0.63 -10.49
C ILE A 110 -11.15 -0.88 -8.99
N CYS A 111 -10.71 0.10 -8.20
CA CYS A 111 -10.69 0.00 -6.76
C CYS A 111 -10.63 1.38 -6.11
N ARG A 112 -11.02 1.43 -4.83
CA ARG A 112 -10.88 2.60 -3.96
C ARG A 112 -9.73 2.38 -3.01
N PHE A 113 -8.99 3.45 -2.71
CA PHE A 113 -7.91 3.37 -1.73
C PHE A 113 -7.70 4.66 -0.97
N ASP A 114 -7.19 4.51 0.25
CA ASP A 114 -6.71 5.58 1.09
C ASP A 114 -5.19 5.64 1.02
N PHE A 115 -4.68 6.78 0.58
CA PHE A 115 -3.25 7.05 0.52
C PHE A 115 -2.86 7.94 1.69
N THR A 116 -1.99 7.44 2.58
CA THR A 116 -1.63 8.16 3.82
C THR A 116 -0.23 8.73 3.74
N ASP A 117 -0.11 10.06 3.85
CA ASP A 117 1.13 10.78 4.13
C ASP A 117 1.16 11.25 5.58
N TYR A 118 2.26 11.01 6.28
CA TYR A 118 2.40 11.31 7.69
C TYR A 118 3.58 12.22 7.99
N ALA A 119 3.53 12.91 9.14
CA ALA A 119 4.63 13.71 9.64
C ALA A 119 5.81 12.83 10.05
N GLY A 120 7.00 13.10 9.50
CA GLY A 120 8.20 12.26 9.75
C GLY A 120 8.62 12.16 11.23
N GLY A 121 8.14 13.06 12.11
CA GLY A 121 8.35 13.03 13.55
C GLY A 121 7.54 11.94 14.28
N ASP A 122 6.42 11.49 13.74
CA ASP A 122 5.51 10.54 14.39
C ASP A 122 6.13 9.15 14.56
N VAL A 123 7.02 8.75 13.65
CA VAL A 123 7.80 7.50 13.78
C VAL A 123 8.60 7.45 15.08
N LEU A 124 9.27 8.55 15.43
CA LEU A 124 10.03 8.66 16.68
C LEU A 124 9.13 8.61 17.90
N ASN A 125 7.96 9.24 17.81
CA ASN A 125 6.99 9.23 18.88
C ASN A 125 6.47 7.82 19.18
N ILE A 126 6.24 6.99 18.14
CA ILE A 126 5.86 5.58 18.31
C ILE A 126 6.97 4.80 19.01
N LEU A 127 8.22 4.93 18.52
CA LEU A 127 9.36 4.17 19.06
C LEU A 127 9.71 4.55 20.50
N ASN A 128 9.52 5.81 20.88
CA ASN A 128 9.87 6.33 22.20
C ASN A 128 8.72 6.30 23.20
N ALA A 129 7.52 5.86 22.81
CA ALA A 129 6.35 5.87 23.67
C ALA A 129 6.52 4.90 24.84
N ARG A 130 6.71 5.44 26.03
CA ARG A 130 6.70 4.68 27.31
C ARG A 130 5.33 4.76 28.02
N GLY A 131 4.29 5.21 27.30
CA GLY A 131 2.94 5.45 27.81
C GLY A 131 2.09 6.16 26.77
N ASP A 132 1.84 7.43 26.94
CA ASP A 132 0.97 8.17 26.02
C ASP A 132 1.70 8.55 24.71
N MET A 133 1.16 8.04 23.60
CA MET A 133 1.53 8.48 22.25
C MET A 133 0.77 9.75 21.88
N SER A 134 1.40 10.64 21.09
CA SER A 134 0.71 11.76 20.44
C SER A 134 -0.45 11.26 19.56
N SER A 135 -1.42 12.12 19.28
CA SER A 135 -2.54 11.77 18.38
C SER A 135 -2.04 11.37 16.98
N GLY A 136 -1.04 12.06 16.43
CA GLY A 136 -0.41 11.72 15.15
C GLY A 136 0.27 10.36 15.18
N ALA A 137 1.04 10.06 16.25
CA ALA A 137 1.69 8.76 16.41
C ALA A 137 0.68 7.60 16.52
N LYS A 138 -0.43 7.81 17.25
CA LYS A 138 -1.54 6.82 17.33
C LYS A 138 -2.18 6.61 15.95
N ALA A 139 -2.46 7.70 15.24
CA ALA A 139 -3.03 7.64 13.89
C ALA A 139 -2.10 6.88 12.93
N LEU A 140 -0.80 7.22 12.89
CA LEU A 140 0.19 6.51 12.07
C LEU A 140 0.27 5.02 12.43
N LYS A 141 0.33 4.68 13.72
CA LYS A 141 0.36 3.27 14.15
C LYS A 141 -0.88 2.51 13.65
N ASN A 142 -2.06 3.07 13.83
CA ASN A 142 -3.32 2.44 13.39
C ASN A 142 -3.37 2.30 11.86
N GLN A 143 -2.89 3.30 11.14
CA GLN A 143 -2.81 3.23 9.67
C GLN A 143 -1.83 2.13 9.22
N LEU A 144 -0.65 2.03 9.80
CA LEU A 144 0.31 0.99 9.47
C LEU A 144 -0.24 -0.41 9.77
N LEU A 145 -0.86 -0.61 10.94
CA LEU A 145 -1.50 -1.87 11.30
C LEU A 145 -2.67 -2.23 10.37
N GLY A 146 -3.36 -1.23 9.84
CA GLY A 146 -4.46 -1.40 8.89
C GLY A 146 -4.03 -1.43 7.42
N SER A 147 -2.75 -1.20 7.08
CA SER A 147 -2.31 -1.08 5.68
C SER A 147 -2.30 -2.40 4.93
N ASP A 148 -2.75 -2.39 3.69
CA ASP A 148 -2.62 -3.48 2.72
C ASP A 148 -1.30 -3.36 1.94
N ALA A 149 -0.78 -2.12 1.80
CA ALA A 149 0.56 -1.87 1.30
C ALA A 149 1.29 -0.80 2.12
N VAL A 150 2.61 -0.98 2.28
CA VAL A 150 3.52 0.02 2.83
C VAL A 150 4.60 0.35 1.80
N LEU A 151 4.64 1.62 1.38
CA LEU A 151 5.67 2.16 0.52
C LEU A 151 6.79 2.74 1.37
N VAL A 152 7.94 2.09 1.41
CA VAL A 152 9.13 2.54 2.16
C VAL A 152 10.01 3.37 1.24
N PHE A 153 10.12 4.66 1.51
CA PHE A 153 10.83 5.62 0.68
C PHE A 153 12.31 5.72 1.06
N ALA A 154 13.17 5.50 0.09
CA ALA A 154 14.61 5.64 0.20
C ALA A 154 15.16 6.62 -0.85
N ASP A 155 15.93 7.61 -0.40
CA ASP A 155 16.62 8.55 -1.28
C ASP A 155 17.79 7.84 -1.97
N ALA A 156 17.72 7.66 -3.29
CA ALA A 156 18.73 6.98 -4.10
C ALA A 156 20.10 7.69 -4.06
N THR A 157 20.11 9.03 -3.88
CA THR A 157 21.37 9.79 -3.76
C THR A 157 22.12 9.44 -2.48
N VAL A 158 21.38 9.18 -1.41
CA VAL A 158 21.94 8.74 -0.13
C VAL A 158 22.54 7.34 -0.24
N LEU A 159 21.81 6.43 -0.88
CA LEU A 159 22.28 5.07 -1.13
C LEU A 159 23.52 5.06 -2.06
N CYS A 160 23.62 6.04 -2.96
CA CYS A 160 24.78 6.21 -3.83
C CYS A 160 26.02 6.70 -3.06
N GLN A 161 25.87 7.71 -2.20
CA GLN A 161 26.96 8.42 -1.52
C GLN A 161 27.52 7.68 -0.31
N GLY A 162 26.70 6.96 0.43
CA GLY A 162 27.11 6.22 1.62
C GLY A 162 28.10 5.11 1.30
N LYS A 163 29.07 4.88 2.17
CA LYS A 163 30.19 3.95 1.96
C LYS A 163 29.87 2.53 2.41
N ASN A 164 28.92 2.36 3.32
CA ASN A 164 28.57 1.08 3.93
C ASN A 164 27.12 1.07 4.43
N VAL A 165 26.65 -0.11 4.82
CA VAL A 165 25.26 -0.33 5.28
C VAL A 165 24.90 0.56 6.48
N VAL A 166 25.81 0.80 7.41
CA VAL A 166 25.55 1.60 8.60
C VAL A 166 25.27 3.07 8.22
N GLU A 167 26.08 3.62 7.30
CA GLU A 167 25.85 4.98 6.79
C GLU A 167 24.51 5.05 6.03
N TRP A 168 24.21 4.07 5.16
CA TRP A 168 22.91 4.05 4.46
C TRP A 168 21.76 3.99 5.45
N GLN A 169 21.83 3.15 6.49
CA GLN A 169 20.79 3.05 7.50
C GLN A 169 20.58 4.36 8.26
N GLN A 170 21.65 5.05 8.62
CA GLN A 170 21.58 6.33 9.32
C GLN A 170 20.95 7.41 8.43
N MET A 171 21.45 7.54 7.21
CA MET A 171 21.07 8.61 6.29
C MET A 171 19.67 8.42 5.69
N THR A 172 19.20 7.20 5.52
CA THR A 172 17.83 6.89 5.04
C THR A 172 16.79 6.82 6.16
N GLY A 173 17.24 6.86 7.41
CA GLY A 173 16.36 6.66 8.57
C GLY A 173 15.96 5.22 8.82
N ALA A 174 16.58 4.24 8.16
CA ALA A 174 16.31 2.82 8.37
C ALA A 174 16.56 2.38 9.82
N THR A 175 17.48 3.06 10.55
CA THR A 175 17.69 2.88 12.00
C THR A 175 16.44 3.10 12.84
N LYS A 176 15.44 3.81 12.32
CA LYS A 176 14.14 4.10 12.97
C LYS A 176 13.03 3.24 12.36
N ILE A 177 13.03 3.11 11.03
CA ILE A 177 11.98 2.41 10.29
C ILE A 177 12.03 0.90 10.53
N ASN A 178 13.22 0.28 10.52
CA ASN A 178 13.38 -1.14 10.80
C ASN A 178 12.83 -1.57 12.19
N PRO A 179 13.18 -0.88 13.31
CA PRO A 179 12.59 -1.17 14.61
C PRO A 179 11.08 -0.96 14.67
N LEU A 180 10.55 0.06 13.98
CA LEU A 180 9.11 0.29 13.89
C LEU A 180 8.39 -0.91 13.25
N PHE A 181 8.90 -1.40 12.12
CA PHE A 181 8.33 -2.58 11.48
C PHE A 181 8.38 -3.82 12.39
N ASN A 182 9.49 -4.04 13.11
CA ASN A 182 9.61 -5.15 14.04
C ASN A 182 8.60 -5.06 15.21
N LEU A 183 8.32 -3.85 15.68
CA LEU A 183 7.30 -3.62 16.70
C LEU A 183 5.91 -3.96 16.16
N LEU A 184 5.60 -3.48 14.96
CA LEU A 184 4.29 -3.65 14.34
C LEU A 184 4.04 -5.08 13.87
N ASN A 185 5.05 -5.82 13.41
CA ASN A 185 4.92 -7.19 12.95
C ASN A 185 4.23 -8.10 13.98
N ARG A 186 4.51 -7.88 15.27
CA ARG A 186 3.87 -8.64 16.36
C ARG A 186 2.37 -8.36 16.51
N GLU A 187 1.91 -7.20 16.07
CA GLU A 187 0.52 -6.76 16.16
C GLU A 187 -0.25 -7.00 14.84
N MET A 188 0.45 -7.13 13.70
CA MET A 188 -0.16 -7.30 12.38
C MET A 188 -0.75 -8.70 12.15
N GLY A 189 -0.26 -9.73 12.88
CA GLY A 189 -0.68 -11.12 12.68
C GLY A 189 -0.30 -11.65 11.28
N ASP A 190 -1.00 -12.70 10.83
CA ASP A 190 -0.73 -13.39 9.56
C ASP A 190 -1.43 -12.72 8.34
N ARG A 191 -1.77 -11.43 8.47
CA ARG A 191 -2.45 -10.71 7.40
C ARG A 191 -1.51 -10.43 6.23
N PRO A 192 -1.94 -10.65 4.96
CA PRO A 192 -1.16 -10.30 3.79
C PRO A 192 -0.75 -8.82 3.79
N LEU A 193 0.48 -8.53 3.38
CA LEU A 193 1.02 -7.18 3.27
C LEU A 193 1.91 -7.05 2.04
N THR A 194 1.72 -5.97 1.27
CA THR A 194 2.64 -5.59 0.20
C THR A 194 3.64 -4.56 0.71
N VAL A 195 4.93 -4.84 0.61
CA VAL A 195 6.00 -3.90 0.98
C VAL A 195 6.79 -3.49 -0.25
N LEU A 196 6.81 -2.20 -0.57
CA LEU A 196 7.58 -1.68 -1.69
C LEU A 196 8.66 -0.71 -1.21
N PHE A 197 9.90 -0.95 -1.60
CA PHE A 197 10.95 0.05 -1.47
C PHE A 197 10.90 0.98 -2.68
N VAL A 198 10.56 2.24 -2.43
CA VAL A 198 10.46 3.28 -3.46
C VAL A 198 11.75 4.08 -3.45
N LEU A 199 12.61 3.86 -4.47
CA LEU A 199 13.87 4.60 -4.62
C LEU A 199 13.57 5.93 -5.31
N THR A 200 13.63 7.02 -4.54
CA THR A 200 13.34 8.36 -5.05
C THR A 200 14.58 9.07 -5.58
N LYS A 201 14.38 10.16 -6.30
CA LYS A 201 15.47 11.00 -6.84
C LYS A 201 16.42 10.24 -7.76
N THR A 202 15.93 9.25 -8.49
CA THR A 202 16.75 8.41 -9.38
C THR A 202 17.26 9.16 -10.61
N ASP A 203 16.70 10.33 -10.89
CA ASP A 203 17.11 11.29 -11.89
C ASP A 203 18.31 12.16 -11.48
N ASP A 204 18.71 12.13 -10.22
CA ASP A 204 19.75 13.00 -9.68
C ASP A 204 21.11 12.82 -10.41
N GLU A 205 21.74 13.93 -10.76
CA GLU A 205 23.02 13.96 -11.48
C GLU A 205 24.19 13.39 -10.65
N ARG A 206 24.06 13.36 -9.32
CA ARG A 206 25.06 12.79 -8.40
C ARG A 206 25.09 11.25 -8.44
N ILE A 207 24.08 10.63 -9.04
CA ILE A 207 24.06 9.18 -9.23
C ILE A 207 24.85 8.82 -10.50
N PRO A 208 25.98 8.09 -10.39
CA PRO A 208 26.77 7.68 -11.54
C PRO A 208 25.95 6.89 -12.56
N LYS A 209 26.27 7.10 -13.85
CA LYS A 209 25.54 6.41 -14.93
C LYS A 209 25.61 4.88 -14.85
N GLU A 210 26.68 4.33 -14.34
CA GLU A 210 26.85 2.89 -14.09
C GLU A 210 25.85 2.36 -13.05
N MET A 211 25.50 3.15 -12.02
CA MET A 211 24.49 2.77 -11.03
C MET A 211 23.05 2.91 -11.56
N LYS A 212 22.84 3.67 -12.63
CA LYS A 212 21.56 3.77 -13.33
C LYS A 212 21.33 2.62 -14.32
N ARG A 213 22.39 1.86 -14.66
CA ARG A 213 22.30 0.69 -15.54
C ARG A 213 21.55 -0.45 -14.89
N ASN A 214 21.10 -1.39 -15.71
CA ASN A 214 20.35 -2.58 -15.27
C ASN A 214 19.19 -2.22 -14.33
N ASN A 215 18.49 -1.14 -14.68
CA ASN A 215 17.33 -0.66 -13.94
C ASN A 215 17.61 -0.40 -12.44
N PHE A 216 18.75 0.23 -12.14
CA PHE A 216 19.19 0.58 -10.78
C PHE A 216 19.46 -0.64 -9.88
N ALA A 217 19.87 -1.79 -10.42
CA ALA A 217 20.07 -3.02 -9.68
C ALA A 217 20.96 -2.82 -8.44
N VAL A 218 22.11 -2.11 -8.58
CA VAL A 218 23.02 -1.83 -7.46
C VAL A 218 22.34 -1.03 -6.35
N LEU A 219 21.54 -0.04 -6.69
CA LEU A 219 20.84 0.76 -5.68
C LEU A 219 19.67 -0.01 -5.05
N SER A 220 19.03 -0.88 -5.81
CA SER A 220 18.01 -1.81 -5.31
C SER A 220 18.58 -2.77 -4.28
N GLU A 221 19.75 -3.36 -4.57
CA GLU A 221 20.47 -4.23 -3.63
C GLU A 221 20.87 -3.47 -2.35
N ARG A 222 21.40 -2.24 -2.48
CA ARG A 222 21.71 -1.39 -1.32
C ARG A 222 20.47 -1.06 -0.49
N ALA A 223 19.34 -0.82 -1.10
CA ALA A 223 18.08 -0.60 -0.39
C ALA A 223 17.66 -1.85 0.40
N VAL A 224 17.75 -3.04 -0.21
CA VAL A 224 17.47 -4.32 0.46
C VAL A 224 18.42 -4.52 1.65
N GLN A 225 19.70 -4.26 1.51
CA GLN A 225 20.66 -4.33 2.62
C GLN A 225 20.36 -3.30 3.71
N THR A 226 19.98 -2.08 3.34
CA THR A 226 19.66 -0.99 4.25
C THR A 226 18.43 -1.29 5.11
N PHE A 227 17.38 -1.81 4.49
CA PHE A 227 16.13 -2.22 5.14
C PHE A 227 16.06 -3.74 5.34
N GLY A 228 17.21 -4.37 5.60
CA GLY A 228 17.36 -5.83 5.66
C GLY A 228 16.43 -6.52 6.67
N MET A 229 16.09 -5.86 7.79
CA MET A 229 15.14 -6.39 8.76
C MET A 229 13.73 -6.49 8.16
N ILE A 230 13.27 -5.46 7.44
CA ILE A 230 11.97 -5.47 6.77
C ILE A 230 11.95 -6.53 5.68
N TYR A 231 13.02 -6.60 4.86
CA TYR A 231 13.14 -7.61 3.82
C TYR A 231 13.08 -9.04 4.38
N GLN A 232 13.80 -9.33 5.47
CA GLN A 232 13.72 -10.63 6.13
C GLN A 232 12.33 -10.95 6.67
N MET A 233 11.63 -9.95 7.23
CA MET A 233 10.24 -10.15 7.65
C MET A 233 9.36 -10.55 6.48
N VAL A 234 9.47 -9.84 5.34
CA VAL A 234 8.71 -10.20 4.14
C VAL A 234 9.02 -11.63 3.71
N GLN A 235 10.31 -12.02 3.67
CA GLN A 235 10.70 -13.38 3.29
C GLN A 235 10.13 -14.45 4.24
N ASN A 236 10.06 -14.17 5.53
CA ASN A 236 9.48 -15.09 6.52
C ASN A 236 7.95 -15.24 6.38
N HIS A 237 7.27 -14.24 5.81
CA HIS A 237 5.82 -14.20 5.66
C HIS A 237 5.32 -14.37 4.20
N VAL A 238 6.18 -14.79 3.28
CA VAL A 238 5.78 -15.05 1.88
C VAL A 238 4.64 -16.07 1.80
N GLN A 239 4.66 -17.10 2.65
CA GLN A 239 3.60 -18.12 2.70
C GLN A 239 2.28 -17.55 3.25
N ASP A 240 2.35 -16.47 4.01
CA ASP A 240 1.20 -15.74 4.55
C ASP A 240 0.68 -14.68 3.56
N GLY A 241 1.21 -14.67 2.34
CA GLY A 241 0.81 -13.76 1.26
C GLY A 241 1.50 -12.41 1.27
N TRP A 242 2.61 -12.24 2.03
CA TRP A 242 3.39 -11.02 1.92
C TRP A 242 4.10 -10.95 0.57
N SER A 243 4.13 -9.76 -0.02
CA SER A 243 4.79 -9.49 -1.30
C SER A 243 5.78 -8.33 -1.19
N PHE A 244 6.79 -8.32 -2.07
CA PHE A 244 7.89 -7.38 -2.04
C PHE A 244 8.23 -6.85 -3.43
N GLY A 245 8.73 -5.61 -3.49
CA GLY A 245 9.28 -5.03 -4.70
C GLY A 245 10.20 -3.84 -4.40
N VAL A 246 11.09 -3.54 -5.34
CA VAL A 246 11.90 -2.30 -5.33
C VAL A 246 11.65 -1.54 -6.61
N ILE A 247 11.21 -0.29 -6.51
CA ILE A 247 10.82 0.51 -7.68
C ILE A 247 11.55 1.85 -7.67
N PRO A 248 12.44 2.09 -8.64
CA PRO A 248 13.07 3.38 -8.83
C PRO A 248 12.09 4.37 -9.45
N VAL A 249 11.99 5.56 -8.85
CA VAL A 249 11.08 6.62 -9.28
C VAL A 249 11.77 7.98 -9.33
N SER A 250 11.27 8.85 -10.18
CA SER A 250 11.61 10.26 -10.20
C SER A 250 10.34 11.10 -10.29
N ALA A 251 10.23 12.14 -9.48
CA ALA A 251 9.13 13.11 -9.54
C ALA A 251 9.39 14.25 -10.55
N ILE A 252 10.65 14.48 -10.93
CA ILE A 252 11.04 15.63 -11.77
C ILE A 252 11.50 15.19 -13.15
N GLY A 253 12.24 14.09 -13.23
CA GLY A 253 12.82 13.57 -14.48
C GLY A 253 14.23 14.10 -14.77
N GLU A 254 15.01 13.29 -15.47
CA GLU A 254 16.42 13.54 -15.77
C GLU A 254 16.59 14.79 -16.63
N GLY A 255 17.53 15.65 -16.23
CA GLY A 255 17.89 16.85 -16.97
C GLY A 255 16.95 18.04 -16.81
N ASN A 256 15.82 17.91 -16.14
CA ASN A 256 14.81 18.97 -16.00
C ASN A 256 15.10 19.97 -14.89
N TYR A 257 16.08 19.71 -14.02
CA TYR A 257 16.44 20.58 -12.91
C TYR A 257 17.94 20.79 -12.78
N CYS A 258 18.32 21.78 -12.00
CA CYS A 258 19.68 21.99 -11.51
C CYS A 258 19.66 22.12 -9.97
N LEU A 259 20.80 21.89 -9.32
CA LEU A 259 20.94 22.07 -7.88
C LEU A 259 21.48 23.47 -7.60
N ASN A 260 20.70 24.28 -6.93
CA ASN A 260 21.13 25.62 -6.47
C ASN A 260 21.47 25.57 -4.97
N SER A 261 22.56 26.25 -4.62
CA SER A 261 22.94 26.45 -3.21
C SER A 261 22.10 27.57 -2.61
N THR A 262 21.39 27.26 -1.54
CA THR A 262 20.66 28.25 -0.73
C THR A 262 21.01 28.05 0.76
N CYS A 263 20.74 29.07 1.59
CA CYS A 263 20.83 28.89 3.04
C CYS A 263 19.44 28.62 3.62
N ASP A 264 19.34 27.67 4.56
CA ASP A 264 18.12 27.48 5.34
C ASP A 264 17.93 28.61 6.37
N SER A 265 16.86 28.55 7.15
CA SER A 265 16.54 29.54 8.20
C SER A 265 17.61 29.64 9.31
N GLU A 266 18.46 28.61 9.43
CA GLU A 266 19.57 28.58 10.40
C GLU A 266 20.90 29.02 9.78
N GLY A 267 20.91 29.43 8.50
CA GLY A 267 22.12 29.87 7.77
C GLY A 267 22.97 28.68 7.24
N LYS A 268 22.50 27.44 7.31
CA LYS A 268 23.21 26.27 6.80
C LYS A 268 23.02 26.17 5.30
N LEU A 269 24.11 25.95 4.57
CA LEU A 269 24.07 25.74 3.13
C LEU A 269 23.34 24.45 2.80
N ILE A 270 22.29 24.57 2.01
CA ILE A 270 21.51 23.45 1.47
C ILE A 270 21.46 23.51 -0.04
N MET A 271 21.45 22.35 -0.70
CA MET A 271 21.28 22.22 -2.13
C MET A 271 19.80 21.96 -2.43
N ARG A 272 19.17 22.90 -3.12
CA ARG A 272 17.77 22.75 -3.55
C ARG A 272 17.70 22.54 -5.04
N PRO A 273 16.91 21.57 -5.53
CA PRO A 273 16.65 21.43 -6.97
C PRO A 273 15.76 22.59 -7.44
N VAL A 274 16.09 23.13 -8.59
CA VAL A 274 15.32 24.19 -9.25
C VAL A 274 15.08 23.74 -10.68
N ILE A 275 13.85 23.80 -11.16
CA ILE A 275 13.53 23.47 -12.54
C ILE A 275 14.23 24.47 -13.46
N LYS A 276 14.84 23.93 -14.49
CA LYS A 276 15.49 24.75 -15.54
C LYS A 276 14.44 25.55 -16.30
N GLU A 277 14.80 26.76 -16.66
CA GLU A 277 13.94 27.64 -17.45
C GLU A 277 13.48 26.94 -18.74
N GLY A 278 12.20 27.00 -19.05
CA GLY A 278 11.60 26.32 -20.21
C GLY A 278 11.38 24.83 -20.07
N HIS A 279 11.74 24.22 -18.92
CA HIS A 279 11.47 22.80 -18.61
C HIS A 279 10.23 22.64 -17.73
N ALA A 280 9.67 21.44 -17.72
CA ALA A 280 8.60 21.02 -16.83
C ALA A 280 8.97 19.68 -16.17
N PRO A 281 8.46 19.37 -14.97
CA PRO A 281 8.62 18.06 -14.40
C PRO A 281 8.10 16.97 -15.34
N GLN A 282 8.87 15.90 -15.46
CA GLN A 282 8.53 14.69 -16.22
C GLN A 282 8.68 13.48 -15.30
N PRO A 283 7.67 13.19 -14.48
CA PRO A 283 7.72 12.06 -13.55
C PRO A 283 8.04 10.75 -14.28
N TYR A 284 8.75 9.86 -13.61
CA TYR A 284 9.14 8.55 -14.14
C TYR A 284 8.83 7.44 -13.13
N ASN A 285 8.17 6.38 -13.57
CA ASN A 285 7.78 5.20 -12.78
C ASN A 285 6.91 5.48 -11.53
N ILE A 286 6.42 6.68 -11.33
CA ILE A 286 5.57 7.02 -10.17
C ILE A 286 4.30 6.17 -10.19
N GLU A 287 3.64 6.12 -11.34
CA GLU A 287 2.44 5.33 -11.59
C GLU A 287 2.71 3.83 -11.41
N THR A 288 3.90 3.36 -11.80
CA THR A 288 4.29 1.95 -11.69
C THR A 288 4.29 1.48 -10.24
N ALA A 289 4.80 2.30 -9.30
CA ALA A 289 4.83 1.95 -7.89
C ALA A 289 3.40 1.75 -7.33
N LEU A 290 2.48 2.64 -7.67
CA LEU A 290 1.10 2.56 -7.24
C LEU A 290 0.37 1.35 -7.86
N VAL A 291 0.46 1.20 -9.17
CA VAL A 291 -0.22 0.10 -9.88
C VAL A 291 0.33 -1.26 -9.46
N TYR A 292 1.63 -1.37 -9.22
CA TYR A 292 2.22 -2.59 -8.67
C TYR A 292 1.67 -2.93 -7.29
N ALA A 293 1.58 -1.94 -6.38
CA ALA A 293 1.00 -2.15 -5.06
C ALA A 293 -0.43 -2.68 -5.15
N VAL A 294 -1.27 -2.01 -5.96
CA VAL A 294 -2.67 -2.41 -6.16
C VAL A 294 -2.78 -3.81 -6.78
N ALA A 295 -1.96 -4.13 -7.80
CA ALA A 295 -1.96 -5.45 -8.43
C ALA A 295 -1.59 -6.57 -7.44
N CYS A 296 -0.59 -6.34 -6.57
CA CYS A 296 -0.24 -7.29 -5.51
C CYS A 296 -1.39 -7.52 -4.53
N ILE A 297 -2.06 -6.45 -4.09
CA ILE A 297 -3.18 -6.53 -3.15
C ILE A 297 -4.37 -7.28 -3.77
N LEU A 298 -4.74 -6.94 -5.00
CA LEU A 298 -5.82 -7.66 -5.70
C LEU A 298 -5.49 -9.15 -5.89
N SER A 299 -4.21 -9.48 -6.14
CA SER A 299 -3.76 -10.88 -6.20
C SER A 299 -3.91 -11.59 -4.86
N GLN A 300 -3.53 -10.93 -3.77
CA GLN A 300 -3.67 -11.45 -2.41
C GLN A 300 -5.15 -11.69 -2.06
N TRP A 301 -6.03 -10.75 -2.35
CA TRP A 301 -7.47 -10.90 -2.14
C TRP A 301 -8.05 -12.07 -2.95
N LYS A 302 -7.63 -12.20 -4.21
CA LYS A 302 -8.06 -13.33 -5.04
C LYS A 302 -7.63 -14.68 -4.46
N GLU A 303 -6.40 -14.77 -3.92
CA GLU A 303 -5.92 -15.99 -3.27
C GLU A 303 -6.67 -16.28 -1.97
N GLU A 304 -7.02 -15.25 -1.20
CA GLU A 304 -7.84 -15.37 0.01
C GLU A 304 -9.22 -15.95 -0.34
N VAL A 305 -9.91 -15.36 -1.32
CA VAL A 305 -11.22 -15.83 -1.78
C VAL A 305 -11.16 -17.25 -2.32
N ASN A 306 -10.07 -17.62 -3.02
CA ASN A 306 -9.87 -19.00 -3.47
C ASN A 306 -9.74 -19.98 -2.29
N ARG A 307 -8.99 -19.63 -1.24
CA ARG A 307 -8.86 -20.46 -0.03
C ARG A 307 -10.19 -20.64 0.69
N GLU A 308 -10.99 -19.58 0.80
CA GLU A 308 -12.32 -19.63 1.36
C GLU A 308 -13.24 -20.56 0.55
N LYS A 309 -13.22 -20.45 -0.78
CA LYS A 309 -13.96 -21.33 -1.69
C LYS A 309 -13.56 -22.79 -1.53
N GLU A 310 -12.27 -23.09 -1.41
CA GLU A 310 -11.77 -24.45 -1.17
C GLU A 310 -12.28 -24.99 0.15
N SER A 311 -12.27 -24.19 1.22
CA SER A 311 -12.83 -24.55 2.52
C SER A 311 -14.33 -24.85 2.44
N LEU A 312 -15.10 -24.03 1.73
CA LEU A 312 -16.53 -24.26 1.50
C LEU A 312 -16.76 -25.54 0.69
N THR A 313 -15.92 -25.82 -0.31
CA THR A 313 -16.00 -27.04 -1.10
C THR A 313 -15.74 -28.30 -0.26
N GLN A 314 -14.76 -28.25 0.66
CA GLN A 314 -14.52 -29.34 1.59
C GLN A 314 -15.72 -29.56 2.53
N ARG A 315 -16.28 -28.49 3.09
CA ARG A 315 -17.49 -28.56 3.91
C ARG A 315 -18.67 -29.18 3.14
N LEU A 316 -18.83 -28.83 1.87
CA LEU A 316 -19.87 -29.42 1.01
C LEU A 316 -19.69 -30.94 0.83
N ILE A 317 -18.43 -31.40 0.65
CA ILE A 317 -18.10 -32.83 0.54
C ILE A 317 -18.40 -33.55 1.87
N GLU A 318 -18.06 -32.97 2.99
CA GLU A 318 -18.32 -33.54 4.31
C GLU A 318 -19.82 -33.64 4.61
N GLU A 319 -20.59 -32.59 4.35
CA GLU A 319 -22.07 -32.62 4.49
C GLU A 319 -22.70 -33.61 3.54
N GLY A 320 -22.21 -33.76 2.28
CA GLY A 320 -22.66 -34.75 1.33
C GLY A 320 -22.39 -36.19 1.80
N ARG A 321 -21.22 -36.46 2.39
CA ARG A 321 -20.90 -37.78 3.00
C ARG A 321 -21.78 -38.08 4.21
N ASN A 322 -21.98 -37.12 5.10
CA ASN A 322 -22.84 -37.28 6.27
C ASN A 322 -24.29 -37.53 5.91
N ASN A 323 -24.80 -36.90 4.84
CA ASN A 323 -26.17 -37.13 4.36
C ASN A 323 -26.36 -38.52 3.82
N THR A 324 -25.36 -39.15 3.21
CA THR A 324 -25.43 -40.52 2.68
C THR A 324 -25.45 -41.57 3.80
N ILE A 325 -24.83 -41.29 4.94
CA ILE A 325 -24.74 -42.21 6.08
C ILE A 325 -25.90 -42.00 7.10
N ILE A 326 -26.37 -40.78 7.26
CA ILE A 326 -27.33 -40.38 8.31
C ILE A 326 -28.77 -40.32 7.77
N GLY A 327 -28.97 -40.24 6.47
CA GLY A 327 -30.29 -40.11 5.85
C GLY A 327 -31.28 -41.22 6.22
N ASN A 328 -30.80 -42.37 6.75
CA ASN A 328 -31.64 -43.47 7.24
C ASN A 328 -31.90 -43.52 8.75
N LEU A 329 -31.25 -42.65 9.56
CA LEU A 329 -31.37 -42.75 11.01
C LEU A 329 -32.09 -41.57 11.70
N PHE A 330 -32.32 -40.42 11.07
CA PHE A 330 -32.80 -39.22 11.72
C PHE A 330 -34.04 -38.54 11.12
N SER A 331 -34.99 -39.28 10.56
CA SER A 331 -36.27 -38.69 10.18
C SER A 331 -37.18 -38.22 11.35
N GLN A 332 -36.68 -38.25 12.59
CA GLN A 332 -37.52 -37.99 13.77
C GLN A 332 -37.15 -36.70 14.58
N TRP A 333 -36.15 -35.92 14.21
CA TRP A 333 -35.80 -34.73 15.00
C TRP A 333 -36.18 -33.42 14.28
N LYS A 334 -37.35 -32.91 14.62
CA LYS A 334 -38.14 -31.84 14.01
C LYS A 334 -37.64 -30.39 14.19
N LYS A 335 -36.37 -30.04 14.42
CA LYS A 335 -35.95 -28.64 14.61
C LYS A 335 -34.57 -28.24 14.07
N ARG A 336 -33.97 -29.03 13.18
CA ARG A 336 -32.73 -28.61 12.47
C ARG A 336 -33.04 -28.30 11.00
N PRO A 337 -32.37 -27.31 10.37
CA PRO A 337 -32.53 -27.06 8.94
C PRO A 337 -32.33 -28.36 8.18
N ARG A 338 -33.16 -28.59 7.14
CA ARG A 338 -33.08 -29.81 6.33
C ARG A 338 -31.69 -29.91 5.71
N PRO A 339 -31.11 -31.12 5.55
CA PRO A 339 -29.80 -31.30 4.94
C PRO A 339 -29.69 -30.62 3.57
N GLU A 340 -30.77 -30.60 2.78
CA GLU A 340 -30.87 -29.91 1.48
C GLU A 340 -30.73 -28.41 1.56
N GLU A 341 -31.24 -27.76 2.63
CA GLU A 341 -31.13 -26.32 2.84
C GLU A 341 -29.69 -25.90 3.18
N LYS A 342 -28.96 -26.72 3.94
CA LYS A 342 -27.54 -26.48 4.24
C LYS A 342 -26.66 -26.62 3.01
N VAL A 343 -26.88 -27.68 2.22
CA VAL A 343 -26.15 -27.90 0.96
C VAL A 343 -26.40 -26.77 -0.01
N THR A 344 -27.67 -26.33 -0.14
CA THR A 344 -28.03 -25.20 -1.00
C THR A 344 -27.38 -23.90 -0.51
N GLY A 345 -27.32 -23.67 0.81
CA GLY A 345 -26.61 -22.53 1.38
C GLY A 345 -25.13 -22.51 1.00
N ILE A 346 -24.42 -23.62 1.18
CA ILE A 346 -22.98 -23.74 0.81
C ILE A 346 -22.77 -23.56 -0.70
N LEU A 347 -23.65 -24.08 -1.54
CA LEU A 347 -23.56 -23.91 -3.00
C LEU A 347 -23.71 -22.43 -3.39
N ASN A 348 -24.66 -21.70 -2.76
CA ASN A 348 -24.84 -20.28 -3.01
C ASN A 348 -23.59 -19.47 -2.59
N GLU A 349 -23.00 -19.80 -1.44
CA GLU A 349 -21.75 -19.17 -0.97
C GLU A 349 -20.59 -19.45 -1.97
N ILE A 350 -20.47 -20.66 -2.49
CA ILE A 350 -19.47 -21.02 -3.54
C ILE A 350 -19.70 -20.23 -4.82
N GLU A 351 -20.95 -20.05 -5.25
CA GLU A 351 -21.27 -19.25 -6.44
C GLU A 351 -20.93 -17.77 -6.25
N GLU A 352 -21.16 -17.23 -5.04
CA GLU A 352 -20.78 -15.89 -4.69
C GLU A 352 -19.25 -15.71 -4.74
N LYS A 353 -18.48 -16.64 -4.15
CA LYS A 353 -17.01 -16.62 -4.22
C LYS A 353 -16.50 -16.76 -5.65
N ASN A 354 -17.15 -17.52 -6.51
CA ASN A 354 -16.78 -17.58 -7.93
C ASN A 354 -16.96 -16.23 -8.64
N ARG A 355 -18.05 -15.52 -8.37
CA ARG A 355 -18.28 -14.17 -8.92
C ARG A 355 -17.21 -13.19 -8.43
N GLU A 356 -16.89 -13.24 -7.13
CA GLU A 356 -15.84 -12.43 -6.53
C GLU A 356 -14.46 -12.66 -7.20
N ILE A 357 -14.06 -13.92 -7.41
CA ILE A 357 -12.82 -14.29 -8.12
C ILE A 357 -12.81 -13.75 -9.56
N MET A 358 -13.93 -13.82 -10.26
CA MET A 358 -14.04 -13.28 -11.63
C MET A 358 -13.84 -11.76 -11.63
N THR A 359 -14.50 -11.04 -10.74
CA THR A 359 -14.36 -9.58 -10.61
C THR A 359 -12.91 -9.17 -10.32
N LEU A 360 -12.26 -9.81 -9.34
CA LEU A 360 -10.85 -9.55 -9.03
C LEU A 360 -9.93 -9.85 -10.22
N SER A 361 -10.23 -10.92 -10.98
CA SER A 361 -9.44 -11.28 -12.17
C SER A 361 -9.60 -10.25 -13.28
N GLU A 362 -10.79 -9.71 -13.49
CA GLU A 362 -11.05 -8.63 -14.45
C GLU A 362 -10.31 -7.35 -14.04
N GLN A 363 -10.42 -6.96 -12.77
CA GLN A 363 -9.71 -5.80 -12.23
C GLN A 363 -8.19 -5.91 -12.40
N MET A 364 -7.61 -7.09 -12.13
CA MET A 364 -6.19 -7.36 -12.34
C MET A 364 -5.79 -7.29 -13.82
N ASN A 365 -6.60 -7.88 -14.71
CA ASN A 365 -6.32 -7.83 -16.14
C ASN A 365 -6.38 -6.39 -16.67
N ASP A 366 -7.38 -5.64 -16.26
CA ASP A 366 -7.51 -4.21 -16.61
C ASP A 366 -6.28 -3.39 -16.18
N LEU A 367 -5.71 -3.69 -15.02
CA LEU A 367 -4.49 -3.05 -14.53
C LEU A 367 -3.25 -3.45 -15.32
N VAL A 368 -3.09 -4.73 -15.60
CA VAL A 368 -1.82 -5.30 -16.07
C VAL A 368 -1.67 -5.24 -17.60
N GLU A 369 -2.75 -5.42 -18.35
CA GLU A 369 -2.69 -5.43 -19.82
C GLU A 369 -2.48 -4.06 -20.42
N GLN A 370 -3.10 -3.03 -19.83
CA GLN A 370 -3.09 -1.69 -20.43
C GLN A 370 -1.81 -0.91 -20.11
N ALA A 371 -1.15 -1.17 -19.01
CA ALA A 371 0.00 -0.38 -18.59
C ALA A 371 1.35 -0.86 -19.12
N GLY A 372 1.42 -1.94 -19.89
CA GLY A 372 2.70 -2.58 -20.24
C GLY A 372 3.49 -2.99 -18.99
N ILE A 373 2.80 -3.02 -17.86
CA ILE A 373 3.37 -3.19 -16.52
C ILE A 373 3.88 -4.62 -16.35
N ARG A 374 3.27 -5.62 -17.01
CA ARG A 374 3.77 -7.00 -16.97
C ARG A 374 5.26 -7.10 -17.28
N GLN A 375 5.71 -6.43 -18.33
CA GLN A 375 7.13 -6.47 -18.70
C GLN A 375 8.02 -5.69 -17.70
N ARG A 376 7.49 -4.62 -17.10
CA ARG A 376 8.22 -3.84 -16.10
C ARG A 376 8.26 -4.59 -14.77
N ILE A 377 7.14 -5.14 -14.29
CA ILE A 377 7.05 -5.93 -13.07
C ILE A 377 7.92 -7.20 -13.18
N GLN A 378 7.85 -7.91 -14.32
CA GLN A 378 8.66 -9.10 -14.53
C GLN A 378 10.17 -8.79 -14.44
N ARG A 379 10.62 -7.69 -15.04
CA ARG A 379 12.01 -7.26 -14.92
C ARG A 379 12.43 -6.98 -13.47
N TYR A 380 11.56 -6.42 -12.64
CA TYR A 380 11.85 -6.16 -11.22
C TYR A 380 11.89 -7.46 -10.42
N ARG A 381 11.03 -8.44 -10.70
CA ARG A 381 11.06 -9.78 -10.10
C ARG A 381 12.30 -10.55 -10.50
N ASP A 382 12.61 -10.64 -11.76
CA ASP A 382 13.74 -11.40 -12.29
C ASP A 382 15.06 -10.93 -11.68
N HIS A 383 15.24 -9.61 -11.50
CA HIS A 383 16.43 -9.06 -10.84
C HIS A 383 16.53 -9.39 -9.34
N LEU A 384 15.43 -9.52 -8.64
CA LEU A 384 15.42 -9.90 -7.22
C LEU A 384 15.67 -11.40 -7.05
N ASP A 385 15.13 -12.23 -7.94
CA ASP A 385 15.33 -13.68 -7.92
C ASP A 385 16.77 -14.04 -8.31
N GLU A 386 17.37 -13.32 -9.28
CA GLU A 386 18.79 -13.49 -9.64
C GLU A 386 19.76 -13.03 -8.54
N SER A 387 19.40 -11.97 -7.77
CA SER A 387 20.21 -11.48 -6.64
C SER A 387 20.05 -12.32 -5.37
N GLY A 388 18.94 -13.03 -5.20
CA GLY A 388 18.67 -13.94 -4.08
C GLY A 388 19.51 -15.23 -4.09
N GLY A 389 20.29 -15.46 -5.13
CA GLY A 389 21.22 -16.59 -5.28
C GLY A 389 22.57 -16.43 -4.57
N ILE A 390 22.74 -15.45 -3.69
CA ILE A 390 23.95 -15.36 -2.85
C ILE A 390 23.80 -16.38 -1.72
N SER A 391 24.30 -17.58 -2.00
CA SER A 391 24.54 -18.66 -1.04
C SER A 391 25.28 -18.15 0.19
N GLY A 392 24.79 -18.58 1.34
CA GLY A 392 25.32 -18.36 2.69
C GLY A 392 26.75 -18.79 2.90
#